data_6dab53dcdb936a2bd4043a0495c7b801
#
_entry.id   6dab53dcdb936a2bd4043a0495c7b801
#
_cell.length_a   1.000
_cell.length_b   1.000
_cell.length_c   1.000
_cell.angle_alpha   90.00
_cell.angle_beta   90.00
_cell.angle_gamma   90.00
#
_symmetry.space_group_name_H-M   'P 1'
#
loop_
_entity.id
_entity.type
_entity.pdbx_description
1 polymer ?
#
loop_
_entity_poly.entity_id
_entity_poly.type
_entity_poly.pdbx_seq_one_letter_code
_entity_poly.pdbx_strand_id
1 'polypeptide(L)'
;DTLFAKDDKFSATLTTDTLVSTWLQFSDGTEYPLFLNKGNKIKIKGSATDLTALEITGNTPNEELTAFQSEMKGLGKPSEKVLEEKVKTFISSHPSSLVSIYLLEKYFVQKPQPDFTVIQQLTDRMTGELKDRPYIDELLDRIQEEEKVSIGKTVPYIHLPNVKGEQISRNNFKDKYLLVHFWASWDLQSQEANATLRRIYKKTEKNKKFALWGISLDIDKKEWEEAIKRDTLKWEQSCDFSGWNTPSVKQLAIQTLPANILLNPSGKIEGKNMSEEAIEKKLKEIE
;
A
#
# COMPACT_ATOMS: atom_id res chain seq x y z
N ASP A 1 2.74 24.53 -7.03
CA ASP A 1 2.26 25.91 -7.05
C ASP A 1 0.89 26.01 -6.40
N THR A 2 0.63 27.10 -5.69
CA THR A 2 -0.70 27.38 -5.10
C THR A 2 -1.44 28.38 -6.00
N LEU A 3 -2.69 28.06 -6.33
CA LEU A 3 -3.55 28.89 -7.15
C LEU A 3 -4.71 29.44 -6.32
N PHE A 4 -5.00 30.70 -6.48
CA PHE A 4 -6.15 31.35 -5.84
C PHE A 4 -7.22 31.67 -6.89
N ALA A 5 -8.45 31.19 -6.64
CA ALA A 5 -9.57 31.55 -7.49
C ALA A 5 -9.98 32.99 -7.24
N LYS A 6 -10.22 33.75 -8.33
CA LYS A 6 -10.82 35.10 -8.33
C LYS A 6 -12.02 35.06 -9.22
N ASP A 7 -13.18 35.51 -8.70
CA ASP A 7 -14.45 35.45 -9.41
C ASP A 7 -14.74 34.05 -9.99
N ASP A 8 -14.55 33.00 -9.13
CA ASP A 8 -14.69 31.57 -9.46
C ASP A 8 -13.80 31.09 -10.63
N LYS A 9 -12.72 31.80 -10.91
CA LYS A 9 -11.79 31.47 -12.00
C LYS A 9 -10.37 31.44 -11.51
N PHE A 10 -9.59 30.54 -12.06
CA PHE A 10 -8.13 30.48 -11.91
C PHE A 10 -7.48 30.21 -13.26
N SER A 11 -6.21 30.55 -13.38
CA SER A 11 -5.39 30.16 -14.52
C SER A 11 -3.95 29.95 -14.07
N ALA A 12 -3.27 28.96 -14.66
CA ALA A 12 -1.86 28.71 -14.44
C ALA A 12 -1.19 28.34 -15.77
N THR A 13 0.11 28.59 -15.83
CA THR A 13 0.97 28.09 -16.89
C THR A 13 1.98 27.17 -16.27
N LEU A 14 1.97 25.91 -16.69
CA LEU A 14 2.91 24.89 -16.24
C LEU A 14 3.82 24.49 -17.40
N THR A 15 5.09 24.23 -17.10
CA THR A 15 6.07 23.78 -18.10
C THR A 15 6.27 22.28 -17.98
N THR A 16 6.07 21.57 -19.09
CA THR A 16 6.37 20.15 -19.21
C THR A 16 6.86 19.88 -20.63
N ASP A 17 7.82 18.99 -20.76
CA ASP A 17 8.36 18.58 -22.07
C ASP A 17 7.71 17.31 -22.61
N THR A 18 7.07 16.54 -21.74
CA THR A 18 6.43 15.25 -22.06
C THR A 18 5.04 15.17 -21.43
N LEU A 19 4.27 14.15 -21.85
CA LEU A 19 3.00 13.82 -21.23
C LEU A 19 3.24 13.32 -19.79
N VAL A 20 2.69 14.04 -18.81
CA VAL A 20 2.83 13.74 -17.39
C VAL A 20 1.46 13.69 -16.71
N SER A 21 1.37 12.91 -15.65
CA SER A 21 0.27 13.01 -14.68
C SER A 21 0.67 13.90 -13.53
N THR A 22 -0.26 14.73 -13.07
CA THR A 22 -0.11 15.60 -11.90
C THR A 22 -1.43 15.65 -11.13
N TRP A 23 -1.46 16.34 -10.02
CA TRP A 23 -2.63 16.40 -9.16
C TRP A 23 -3.11 17.84 -8.97
N LEU A 24 -4.40 18.04 -9.13
CA LEU A 24 -5.09 19.23 -8.68
C LEU A 24 -5.56 18.98 -7.24
N GLN A 25 -4.88 19.59 -6.27
CA GLN A 25 -5.22 19.45 -4.86
C GLN A 25 -6.10 20.64 -4.43
N PHE A 26 -7.19 20.32 -3.75
CA PHE A 26 -8.12 21.31 -3.21
C PHE A 26 -7.80 21.62 -1.75
N SER A 27 -8.35 22.72 -1.23
CA SER A 27 -8.09 23.20 0.13
C SER A 27 -8.55 22.24 1.25
N ASP A 28 -9.47 21.35 0.94
CA ASP A 28 -9.96 20.31 1.86
C ASP A 28 -9.10 19.04 1.83
N GLY A 29 -7.99 19.04 1.06
CA GLY A 29 -7.09 17.91 0.90
C GLY A 29 -7.53 16.89 -0.17
N THR A 30 -8.68 17.09 -0.81
CA THR A 30 -9.09 16.22 -1.93
C THR A 30 -8.23 16.45 -3.16
N GLU A 31 -8.06 15.41 -3.97
CA GLU A 31 -7.18 15.42 -5.13
C GLU A 31 -7.88 14.93 -6.39
N TYR A 32 -7.54 15.53 -7.51
CA TYR A 32 -8.02 15.12 -8.83
C TYR A 32 -6.83 14.97 -9.79
N PRO A 33 -6.68 13.84 -10.50
CA PRO A 33 -5.60 13.65 -11.45
C PRO A 33 -5.79 14.53 -12.69
N LEU A 34 -4.70 15.10 -13.15
CA LEU A 34 -4.64 15.95 -14.33
C LEU A 34 -3.50 15.49 -15.23
N PHE A 35 -3.77 15.35 -16.52
CA PHE A 35 -2.79 14.93 -17.50
C PHE A 35 -2.39 16.14 -18.36
N LEU A 36 -1.08 16.39 -18.41
CA LEU A 36 -0.53 17.57 -19.08
C LEU A 36 0.50 17.16 -20.12
N ASN A 37 0.50 17.83 -21.25
CA ASN A 37 1.53 17.72 -22.26
C ASN A 37 1.87 19.10 -22.83
N LYS A 38 3.04 19.22 -23.40
CA LYS A 38 3.52 20.44 -24.03
C LYS A 38 2.48 21.00 -25.01
N GLY A 39 2.18 22.28 -24.88
CA GLY A 39 1.24 22.98 -25.76
C GLY A 39 -0.25 22.74 -25.49
N ASN A 40 -0.62 21.92 -24.51
CA ASN A 40 -2.03 21.75 -24.16
C ASN A 40 -2.64 23.04 -23.59
N LYS A 41 -3.92 23.23 -23.86
CA LYS A 41 -4.77 24.28 -23.28
C LYS A 41 -5.91 23.60 -22.53
N ILE A 42 -5.65 23.20 -21.29
CA ILE A 42 -6.61 22.50 -20.46
C ILE A 42 -7.66 23.46 -19.93
N LYS A 43 -8.93 23.06 -20.03
CA LYS A 43 -10.07 23.77 -19.43
C LYS A 43 -10.73 22.86 -18.40
N ILE A 44 -10.91 23.38 -17.20
CA ILE A 44 -11.54 22.69 -16.08
C ILE A 44 -12.83 23.42 -15.74
N LYS A 45 -13.95 22.70 -15.69
CA LYS A 45 -15.26 23.20 -15.26
C LYS A 45 -15.85 22.25 -14.24
N GLY A 46 -16.51 22.77 -13.22
CA GLY A 46 -17.21 22.01 -12.22
C GLY A 46 -17.14 22.64 -10.85
N SER A 47 -17.46 21.84 -9.82
CA SER A 47 -17.44 22.28 -8.42
C SER A 47 -16.38 21.51 -7.65
N ALA A 48 -15.66 22.21 -6.78
CA ALA A 48 -14.74 21.61 -5.83
C ALA A 48 -15.43 20.66 -4.81
N THR A 49 -16.76 20.79 -4.66
CA THR A 49 -17.56 19.92 -3.78
C THR A 49 -18.03 18.62 -4.45
N ASP A 50 -17.86 18.48 -5.77
CA ASP A 50 -18.18 17.25 -6.52
C ASP A 50 -17.16 17.03 -7.63
N LEU A 51 -16.03 16.44 -7.26
CA LEU A 51 -14.94 16.17 -8.21
C LEU A 51 -15.32 15.13 -9.27
N THR A 52 -16.37 14.32 -9.03
CA THR A 52 -16.86 13.33 -10.00
C THR A 52 -17.65 13.98 -11.15
N ALA A 53 -17.99 15.25 -11.02
CA ALA A 53 -18.67 16.07 -12.03
C ALA A 53 -17.74 17.10 -12.70
N LEU A 54 -16.42 17.00 -12.48
CA LEU A 54 -15.49 17.86 -13.20
C LEU A 54 -15.43 17.47 -14.67
N GLU A 55 -15.61 18.48 -15.53
CA GLU A 55 -15.41 18.37 -16.97
C GLU A 55 -14.04 18.95 -17.33
N ILE A 56 -13.13 18.10 -17.77
CA ILE A 56 -11.78 18.52 -18.15
C ILE A 56 -11.57 18.21 -19.62
N THR A 57 -11.24 19.25 -20.38
CA THR A 57 -11.05 19.18 -21.83
C THR A 57 -9.70 19.78 -22.23
N GLY A 58 -9.26 19.54 -23.47
CA GLY A 58 -8.05 20.13 -24.06
C GLY A 58 -6.92 19.14 -24.29
N ASN A 59 -7.12 17.87 -23.92
CA ASN A 59 -6.35 16.73 -24.43
C ASN A 59 -7.08 15.40 -24.18
N THR A 60 -6.70 14.39 -24.92
CA THR A 60 -7.35 13.09 -24.91
C THR A 60 -7.40 12.42 -23.53
N PRO A 61 -6.30 12.34 -22.72
CA PRO A 61 -6.39 11.66 -21.43
C PRO A 61 -7.38 12.30 -20.46
N ASN A 62 -7.46 13.63 -20.39
CA ASN A 62 -8.42 14.30 -19.52
C ASN A 62 -9.87 14.09 -20.00
N GLU A 63 -10.11 14.09 -21.30
CA GLU A 63 -11.42 13.83 -21.88
C GLU A 63 -11.85 12.37 -21.66
N GLU A 64 -10.93 11.40 -21.80
CA GLU A 64 -11.15 9.98 -21.50
C GLU A 64 -11.52 9.78 -20.02
N LEU A 65 -10.79 10.41 -19.08
CA LEU A 65 -11.12 10.31 -17.67
C LEU A 65 -12.47 10.95 -17.33
N THR A 66 -12.76 12.13 -17.92
CA THR A 66 -14.06 12.80 -17.77
C THR A 66 -15.21 11.90 -18.26
N ALA A 67 -15.05 11.28 -19.41
CA ALA A 67 -16.05 10.34 -19.97
C ALA A 67 -16.24 9.11 -19.07
N PHE A 68 -15.16 8.51 -18.63
CA PHE A 68 -15.20 7.38 -17.70
C PHE A 68 -15.92 7.73 -16.39
N GLN A 69 -15.60 8.86 -15.78
CA GLN A 69 -16.25 9.28 -14.53
C GLN A 69 -17.73 9.61 -14.73
N SER A 70 -18.10 10.22 -15.86
CA SER A 70 -19.51 10.47 -16.20
C SER A 70 -20.29 9.15 -16.35
N GLU A 71 -19.69 8.13 -16.99
CA GLU A 71 -20.30 6.79 -17.09
C GLU A 71 -20.48 6.19 -15.68
N MET A 72 -19.46 6.25 -14.83
CA MET A 72 -19.55 5.73 -13.45
C MET A 72 -20.61 6.44 -12.63
N LYS A 73 -20.71 7.76 -12.75
CA LYS A 73 -21.76 8.57 -12.09
C LYS A 73 -23.17 8.15 -12.55
N GLY A 74 -23.33 7.85 -13.84
CA GLY A 74 -24.59 7.35 -14.41
C GLY A 74 -25.05 6.00 -13.83
N LEU A 75 -24.13 5.19 -13.31
CA LEU A 75 -24.43 3.92 -12.65
C LEU A 75 -24.87 4.09 -11.16
N GLY A 76 -24.83 5.31 -10.62
CA GLY A 76 -25.17 5.59 -9.23
C GLY A 76 -24.09 5.10 -8.25
N LYS A 77 -24.40 4.08 -7.45
CA LYS A 77 -23.43 3.44 -6.53
C LYS A 77 -23.16 1.99 -6.99
N PRO A 78 -22.32 1.80 -8.00
CA PRO A 78 -22.02 0.45 -8.49
C PRO A 78 -21.24 -0.33 -7.43
N SER A 79 -21.41 -1.67 -7.43
CA SER A 79 -20.59 -2.53 -6.60
C SER A 79 -19.13 -2.48 -7.03
N GLU A 80 -18.20 -2.82 -6.13
CA GLU A 80 -16.77 -2.88 -6.42
C GLU A 80 -16.48 -3.77 -7.66
N LYS A 81 -17.13 -4.93 -7.74
CA LYS A 81 -16.99 -5.84 -8.89
C LYS A 81 -17.39 -5.18 -10.22
N VAL A 82 -18.47 -4.39 -10.23
CA VAL A 82 -18.89 -3.67 -11.44
C VAL A 82 -17.87 -2.61 -11.82
N LEU A 83 -17.34 -1.86 -10.84
CA LEU A 83 -16.27 -0.89 -11.09
C LEU A 83 -15.02 -1.54 -11.66
N GLU A 84 -14.57 -2.66 -11.09
CA GLU A 84 -13.42 -3.40 -11.60
C GLU A 84 -13.59 -3.84 -13.05
N GLU A 85 -14.75 -4.40 -13.42
CA GLU A 85 -15.02 -4.82 -14.78
C GLU A 85 -15.05 -3.63 -15.77
N LYS A 86 -15.58 -2.48 -15.33
CA LYS A 86 -15.53 -1.24 -16.13
C LYS A 86 -14.11 -0.75 -16.33
N VAL A 87 -13.29 -0.78 -15.28
CA VAL A 87 -11.86 -0.41 -15.37
C VAL A 87 -11.09 -1.39 -16.28
N LYS A 88 -11.29 -2.70 -16.15
CA LYS A 88 -10.69 -3.69 -17.05
C LYS A 88 -11.05 -3.44 -18.51
N THR A 89 -12.31 -3.11 -18.75
CA THR A 89 -12.81 -2.78 -20.10
C THR A 89 -12.13 -1.52 -20.62
N PHE A 90 -12.05 -0.47 -19.78
CA PHE A 90 -11.38 0.78 -20.15
C PHE A 90 -9.91 0.53 -20.50
N ILE A 91 -9.13 -0.14 -19.64
CA ILE A 91 -7.70 -0.44 -19.87
C ILE A 91 -7.53 -1.22 -21.18
N SER A 92 -8.42 -2.17 -21.45
CA SER A 92 -8.37 -2.99 -22.69
C SER A 92 -8.65 -2.19 -23.95
N SER A 93 -9.51 -1.16 -23.88
CA SER A 93 -9.87 -0.30 -25.02
C SER A 93 -8.95 0.93 -25.16
N HIS A 94 -8.21 1.30 -24.11
CA HIS A 94 -7.29 2.44 -24.09
C HIS A 94 -5.88 2.04 -23.63
N PRO A 95 -5.25 1.05 -24.30
CA PRO A 95 -4.01 0.42 -23.81
C PRO A 95 -2.78 1.35 -23.82
N SER A 96 -2.88 2.52 -24.48
CA SER A 96 -1.80 3.52 -24.53
C SER A 96 -2.12 4.80 -23.74
N SER A 97 -3.25 4.85 -23.02
CA SER A 97 -3.65 6.04 -22.26
C SER A 97 -3.08 6.04 -20.84
N LEU A 98 -2.55 7.20 -20.39
CA LEU A 98 -2.13 7.40 -18.99
C LEU A 98 -3.28 7.18 -17.99
N VAL A 99 -4.53 7.37 -18.42
CA VAL A 99 -5.71 7.07 -17.60
C VAL A 99 -5.75 5.59 -17.23
N SER A 100 -5.30 4.70 -18.11
CA SER A 100 -5.22 3.26 -17.83
C SER A 100 -4.27 2.94 -16.68
N ILE A 101 -3.13 3.64 -16.58
CA ILE A 101 -2.22 3.53 -15.42
C ILE A 101 -2.90 4.05 -14.15
N TYR A 102 -3.51 5.23 -14.21
CA TYR A 102 -4.21 5.81 -13.07
C TYR A 102 -5.33 4.90 -12.54
N LEU A 103 -6.15 4.35 -13.42
CA LEU A 103 -7.24 3.45 -13.04
C LEU A 103 -6.73 2.11 -12.51
N LEU A 104 -5.66 1.57 -13.09
CA LEU A 104 -4.99 0.37 -12.57
C LEU A 104 -4.51 0.59 -11.14
N GLU A 105 -3.79 1.70 -10.90
CA GLU A 105 -3.28 2.06 -9.57
C GLU A 105 -4.43 2.15 -8.56
N LYS A 106 -5.43 2.98 -8.87
CA LYS A 106 -6.54 3.27 -7.96
C LYS A 106 -7.41 2.07 -7.62
N TYR A 107 -7.72 1.21 -8.59
CA TYR A 107 -8.73 0.16 -8.41
C TYR A 107 -8.17 -1.25 -8.23
N PHE A 108 -6.87 -1.46 -8.45
CA PHE A 108 -6.25 -2.78 -8.31
C PHE A 108 -5.01 -2.77 -7.43
N VAL A 109 -4.10 -1.80 -7.60
CA VAL A 109 -2.81 -1.78 -6.87
C VAL A 109 -2.99 -1.29 -5.43
N GLN A 110 -3.79 -0.24 -5.21
CA GLN A 110 -4.00 0.36 -3.87
C GLN A 110 -5.00 -0.40 -2.99
N LYS A 111 -5.42 -1.59 -3.40
CA LYS A 111 -6.29 -2.43 -2.57
C LYS A 111 -5.56 -2.98 -1.36
N PRO A 112 -6.28 -3.22 -0.25
CA PRO A 112 -5.69 -3.89 0.92
C PRO A 112 -5.13 -5.29 0.62
N GLN A 113 -5.72 -5.97 -0.38
CA GLN A 113 -5.27 -7.28 -0.87
C GLN A 113 -5.30 -7.25 -2.41
N PRO A 114 -4.23 -6.76 -3.05
CA PRO A 114 -4.14 -6.70 -4.50
C PRO A 114 -4.12 -8.10 -5.13
N ASP A 115 -4.85 -8.29 -6.22
CA ASP A 115 -4.72 -9.48 -7.06
C ASP A 115 -3.62 -9.25 -8.10
N PHE A 116 -2.41 -9.69 -7.78
CA PHE A 116 -1.24 -9.50 -8.63
C PHE A 116 -1.35 -10.18 -9.99
N THR A 117 -2.10 -11.29 -10.09
CA THR A 117 -2.36 -11.96 -11.35
C THR A 117 -3.18 -11.08 -12.28
N VAL A 118 -4.23 -10.45 -11.74
CA VAL A 118 -5.06 -9.51 -12.52
C VAL A 118 -4.26 -8.27 -12.91
N ILE A 119 -3.46 -7.72 -11.98
CA ILE A 119 -2.62 -6.54 -12.26
C ILE A 119 -1.64 -6.85 -13.39
N GLN A 120 -0.95 -8.00 -13.33
CA GLN A 120 -0.03 -8.45 -14.38
C GLN A 120 -0.75 -8.56 -15.74
N GLN A 121 -1.92 -9.18 -15.78
CA GLN A 121 -2.70 -9.31 -17.02
C GLN A 121 -3.12 -7.96 -17.60
N LEU A 122 -3.41 -6.97 -16.76
CA LEU A 122 -3.78 -5.63 -17.20
C LEU A 122 -2.56 -4.84 -17.69
N THR A 123 -1.42 -4.94 -17.03
CA THR A 123 -0.18 -4.33 -17.50
C THR A 123 0.33 -4.94 -18.80
N ASP A 124 0.16 -6.25 -18.98
CA ASP A 124 0.52 -6.94 -20.24
C ASP A 124 -0.29 -6.46 -21.45
N ARG A 125 -1.48 -5.90 -21.24
CA ARG A 125 -2.32 -5.31 -22.29
C ARG A 125 -1.89 -3.90 -22.67
N MET A 126 -1.11 -3.22 -21.83
CA MET A 126 -0.62 -1.87 -22.13
C MET A 126 0.37 -1.90 -23.28
N THR A 127 0.34 -0.89 -24.11
CA THR A 127 1.14 -0.81 -25.34
C THR A 127 1.84 0.54 -25.49
N GLY A 128 2.80 0.59 -26.42
CA GLY A 128 3.53 1.80 -26.75
C GLY A 128 4.35 2.36 -25.60
N GLU A 129 4.47 3.67 -25.54
CA GLU A 129 5.27 4.39 -24.55
C GLU A 129 4.83 4.16 -23.10
N LEU A 130 3.61 3.63 -22.88
CA LEU A 130 3.17 3.32 -21.51
C LEU A 130 3.93 2.15 -20.92
N LYS A 131 4.14 1.09 -21.70
CA LYS A 131 4.79 -0.13 -21.24
C LYS A 131 6.25 0.12 -20.89
N ASP A 132 6.90 1.04 -21.60
CA ASP A 132 8.31 1.38 -21.42
C ASP A 132 8.53 2.49 -20.37
N ARG A 133 7.50 2.86 -19.61
CA ARG A 133 7.64 3.86 -18.55
C ARG A 133 8.28 3.25 -17.31
N PRO A 134 9.25 3.96 -16.71
CA PRO A 134 9.89 3.51 -15.45
C PRO A 134 8.89 3.12 -14.36
N TYR A 135 7.76 3.83 -14.26
CA TYR A 135 6.69 3.50 -13.33
C TYR A 135 6.13 2.08 -13.52
N ILE A 136 5.96 1.64 -14.76
CA ILE A 136 5.44 0.28 -15.03
C ILE A 136 6.49 -0.76 -14.64
N ASP A 137 7.76 -0.54 -14.94
CA ASP A 137 8.84 -1.44 -14.52
C ASP A 137 8.91 -1.52 -12.99
N GLU A 138 8.88 -0.38 -12.29
CA GLU A 138 8.85 -0.33 -10.82
C GLU A 138 7.62 -1.02 -10.24
N LEU A 139 6.44 -0.86 -10.88
CA LEU A 139 5.21 -1.54 -10.48
C LEU A 139 5.33 -3.05 -10.65
N LEU A 140 5.85 -3.53 -11.78
CA LEU A 140 6.04 -4.95 -12.05
C LEU A 140 7.06 -5.57 -11.10
N ASP A 141 8.17 -4.91 -10.83
CA ASP A 141 9.15 -5.34 -9.83
C ASP A 141 8.52 -5.46 -8.45
N ARG A 142 7.73 -4.45 -8.03
CA ARG A 142 7.00 -4.47 -6.76
C ARG A 142 6.00 -5.62 -6.70
N ILE A 143 5.26 -5.88 -7.78
CA ILE A 143 4.32 -7.00 -7.89
C ILE A 143 5.05 -8.34 -7.71
N GLN A 144 6.19 -8.50 -8.35
CA GLN A 144 7.00 -9.72 -8.24
C GLN A 144 7.51 -9.93 -6.81
N GLU A 145 7.97 -8.88 -6.14
CA GLU A 145 8.41 -8.98 -4.73
C GLU A 145 7.24 -9.34 -3.80
N GLU A 146 6.07 -8.72 -3.99
CA GLU A 146 4.86 -9.04 -3.24
C GLU A 146 4.36 -10.48 -3.50
N GLU A 147 4.45 -10.97 -4.74
CA GLU A 147 4.06 -12.33 -5.06
C GLU A 147 4.93 -13.37 -4.34
N LYS A 148 6.23 -13.12 -4.20
CA LYS A 148 7.15 -14.00 -3.47
C LYS A 148 6.73 -14.20 -2.01
N VAL A 149 6.04 -13.23 -1.43
CA VAL A 149 5.59 -13.20 -0.04
C VAL A 149 4.05 -13.18 0.08
N SER A 150 3.36 -13.72 -0.89
CA SER A 150 1.91 -13.88 -0.85
C SER A 150 1.47 -15.01 0.07
N ILE A 151 0.18 -15.03 0.43
CA ILE A 151 -0.40 -16.08 1.28
C ILE A 151 -0.15 -17.46 0.64
N GLY A 152 0.27 -18.42 1.45
CA GLY A 152 0.62 -19.78 1.04
C GLY A 152 2.10 -19.97 0.65
N LYS A 153 2.84 -18.91 0.38
CA LYS A 153 4.28 -18.99 0.09
C LYS A 153 5.09 -19.18 1.37
N THR A 154 6.27 -19.77 1.23
CA THR A 154 7.22 -19.88 2.34
C THR A 154 7.89 -18.53 2.58
N VAL A 155 7.90 -18.09 3.83
CA VAL A 155 8.57 -16.83 4.20
C VAL A 155 10.06 -16.88 3.88
N PRO A 156 10.65 -15.84 3.28
CA PRO A 156 12.11 -15.74 3.12
C PRO A 156 12.84 -15.87 4.45
N TYR A 157 14.10 -16.33 4.40
CA TYR A 157 14.94 -16.36 5.59
C TYR A 157 15.37 -14.95 5.98
N ILE A 158 14.91 -14.51 7.15
CA ILE A 158 15.32 -13.26 7.77
C ILE A 158 15.93 -13.54 9.15
N HIS A 159 16.90 -12.73 9.55
CA HIS A 159 17.50 -12.75 10.87
C HIS A 159 17.89 -11.34 11.29
N LEU A 160 17.66 -11.00 12.54
CA LEU A 160 17.97 -9.69 13.12
C LEU A 160 18.43 -9.84 14.56
N PRO A 161 19.30 -8.95 15.05
CA PRO A 161 19.73 -8.96 16.44
C PRO A 161 18.56 -8.53 17.36
N ASN A 162 18.45 -9.19 18.51
CA ASN A 162 17.53 -8.80 19.56
C ASN A 162 18.17 -7.76 20.52
N VAL A 163 17.45 -7.40 21.59
CA VAL A 163 17.92 -6.47 22.64
C VAL A 163 19.27 -6.89 23.27
N LYS A 164 19.55 -8.21 23.28
CA LYS A 164 20.82 -8.76 23.80
C LYS A 164 21.91 -8.90 22.74
N GLY A 165 21.62 -8.61 21.47
CA GLY A 165 22.52 -8.82 20.35
C GLY A 165 22.51 -10.24 19.78
N GLU A 166 21.64 -11.13 20.26
CA GLU A 166 21.48 -12.48 19.75
C GLU A 166 20.72 -12.46 18.42
N GLN A 167 21.17 -13.25 17.45
CA GLN A 167 20.50 -13.34 16.15
C GLN A 167 19.21 -14.15 16.27
N ILE A 168 18.09 -13.51 16.01
CA ILE A 168 16.76 -14.10 16.01
C ILE A 168 16.30 -14.31 14.58
N SER A 169 15.74 -15.46 14.33
CA SER A 169 15.11 -15.84 13.06
C SER A 169 13.85 -16.66 13.33
N ARG A 170 13.10 -17.00 12.29
CA ARG A 170 11.96 -17.91 12.41
C ARG A 170 12.33 -19.23 13.14
N ASN A 171 13.57 -19.68 13.01
CA ASN A 171 14.03 -20.93 13.63
C ASN A 171 13.96 -20.90 15.17
N ASN A 172 13.95 -19.73 15.79
CA ASN A 172 13.77 -19.57 17.24
C ASN A 172 12.31 -19.85 17.68
N PHE A 173 11.38 -19.93 16.72
CA PHE A 173 9.94 -20.12 16.95
C PHE A 173 9.41 -21.39 16.25
N LYS A 174 10.25 -22.46 16.15
CA LYS A 174 9.85 -23.71 15.51
C LYS A 174 8.55 -24.25 16.09
N ASP A 175 7.77 -24.89 15.22
CA ASP A 175 6.51 -25.57 15.55
C ASP A 175 5.40 -24.65 16.10
N LYS A 176 5.56 -23.33 15.94
CA LYS A 176 4.56 -22.34 16.36
C LYS A 176 4.02 -21.55 15.19
N TYR A 177 2.79 -21.11 15.34
CA TYR A 177 2.31 -19.94 14.59
C TYR A 177 3.08 -18.73 15.08
N LEU A 178 3.62 -17.95 14.15
CA LEU A 178 4.45 -16.78 14.46
C LEU A 178 3.82 -15.53 13.83
N LEU A 179 3.40 -14.59 14.67
CA LEU A 179 3.01 -13.27 14.21
C LEU A 179 4.26 -12.37 14.23
N VAL A 180 4.76 -12.05 13.04
CA VAL A 180 5.83 -11.07 12.85
C VAL A 180 5.18 -9.70 12.73
N HIS A 181 5.58 -8.74 13.57
CA HIS A 181 5.05 -7.39 13.63
C HIS A 181 6.14 -6.36 13.34
N PHE A 182 5.95 -5.57 12.30
CA PHE A 182 6.82 -4.45 11.93
C PHE A 182 6.28 -3.16 12.53
N TRP A 183 7.17 -2.40 13.20
CA TRP A 183 6.79 -1.21 13.94
C TRP A 183 7.96 -0.21 14.04
N ALA A 184 7.71 0.97 14.58
CA ALA A 184 8.76 1.90 14.98
C ALA A 184 8.32 2.75 16.19
N SER A 185 9.28 3.21 17.00
CA SER A 185 9.02 4.02 18.19
C SER A 185 8.45 5.40 17.87
N TRP A 186 8.80 5.94 16.71
CA TRP A 186 8.38 7.25 16.18
C TRP A 186 7.04 7.22 15.44
N ASP A 187 6.48 6.03 15.13
CA ASP A 187 5.22 5.90 14.42
C ASP A 187 4.02 5.74 15.37
N LEU A 188 3.09 6.69 15.33
CA LEU A 188 1.92 6.71 16.22
C LEU A 188 1.01 5.50 16.01
N GLN A 189 0.81 5.06 14.77
CA GLN A 189 -0.03 3.90 14.47
C GLN A 189 0.61 2.61 14.99
N SER A 190 1.93 2.52 14.97
CA SER A 190 2.67 1.42 15.59
C SER A 190 2.47 1.37 17.10
N GLN A 191 2.41 2.51 17.79
CA GLN A 191 2.14 2.56 19.23
C GLN A 191 0.73 2.03 19.56
N GLU A 192 -0.26 2.35 18.75
CA GLU A 192 -1.63 1.82 18.90
C GLU A 192 -1.69 0.31 18.64
N ALA A 193 -1.01 -0.16 17.58
CA ALA A 193 -0.88 -1.58 17.27
C ALA A 193 -0.14 -2.34 18.38
N ASN A 194 0.92 -1.78 18.95
CA ASN A 194 1.64 -2.34 20.09
C ASN A 194 0.73 -2.50 21.31
N ALA A 195 -0.14 -1.53 21.60
CA ALA A 195 -1.11 -1.63 22.69
C ALA A 195 -2.10 -2.78 22.47
N THR A 196 -2.54 -2.97 21.23
CA THR A 196 -3.40 -4.09 20.82
C THR A 196 -2.68 -5.43 20.96
N LEU A 197 -1.48 -5.54 20.42
CA LEU A 197 -0.68 -6.78 20.49
C LEU A 197 -0.29 -7.14 21.93
N ARG A 198 -0.12 -6.16 22.81
CA ARG A 198 0.09 -6.41 24.23
C ARG A 198 -1.12 -7.09 24.89
N ARG A 199 -2.36 -6.71 24.51
CA ARG A 199 -3.59 -7.39 24.98
C ARG A 199 -3.64 -8.83 24.48
N ILE A 200 -3.32 -9.04 23.21
CA ILE A 200 -3.26 -10.38 22.60
C ILE A 200 -2.18 -11.22 23.28
N TYR A 201 -0.97 -10.69 23.44
CA TYR A 201 0.14 -11.39 24.08
C TYR A 201 -0.20 -11.84 25.50
N LYS A 202 -0.83 -10.98 26.30
CA LYS A 202 -1.25 -11.34 27.66
C LYS A 202 -2.22 -12.53 27.70
N LYS A 203 -3.07 -12.67 26.68
CA LYS A 203 -3.99 -13.81 26.54
C LYS A 203 -3.26 -15.09 26.10
N THR A 204 -2.19 -14.94 25.32
CA THR A 204 -1.53 -16.03 24.60
C THR A 204 -0.14 -16.39 25.13
N GLU A 205 0.39 -15.70 26.15
CA GLU A 205 1.76 -15.94 26.66
C GLU A 205 2.00 -17.37 27.14
N LYS A 206 0.93 -18.09 27.54
CA LYS A 206 0.99 -19.52 27.93
C LYS A 206 0.69 -20.47 26.78
N ASN A 207 0.28 -19.98 25.64
CA ASN A 207 -0.01 -20.80 24.46
C ASN A 207 1.31 -21.22 23.81
N LYS A 208 1.64 -22.51 23.93
CA LYS A 208 2.88 -23.06 23.37
C LYS A 208 2.90 -23.13 21.84
N LYS A 209 1.74 -22.97 21.19
CA LYS A 209 1.58 -23.06 19.74
C LYS A 209 1.67 -21.69 19.04
N PHE A 210 1.77 -20.58 19.79
CA PHE A 210 1.81 -19.24 19.26
C PHE A 210 3.02 -18.45 19.77
N ALA A 211 3.54 -17.56 18.94
CA ALA A 211 4.61 -16.62 19.29
C ALA A 211 4.41 -15.28 18.59
N LEU A 212 4.98 -14.23 19.18
CA LEU A 212 5.10 -12.89 18.62
C LEU A 212 6.58 -12.55 18.44
N TRP A 213 6.90 -11.90 17.33
CA TRP A 213 8.22 -11.33 17.06
C TRP A 213 8.06 -9.92 16.52
N GLY A 214 8.53 -8.92 17.25
CA GLY A 214 8.57 -7.53 16.83
C GLY A 214 9.86 -7.23 16.08
N ILE A 215 9.75 -6.64 14.90
CA ILE A 215 10.86 -6.12 14.11
C ILE A 215 10.69 -4.60 14.03
N SER A 216 11.62 -3.87 14.64
CA SER A 216 11.57 -2.42 14.63
C SER A 216 12.36 -1.83 13.46
N LEU A 217 11.84 -0.72 12.91
CA LEU A 217 12.50 0.13 11.93
C LEU A 217 13.12 1.39 12.56
N ASP A 218 13.46 1.32 13.84
CA ASP A 218 14.18 2.39 14.51
C ASP A 218 15.63 2.50 14.01
N ILE A 219 16.17 3.70 14.05
CA ILE A 219 17.57 3.98 13.74
C ILE A 219 18.37 4.35 14.98
N ASP A 220 17.70 4.64 16.09
CA ASP A 220 18.31 4.95 17.39
C ASP A 220 18.01 3.84 18.41
N LYS A 221 19.07 3.26 18.94
CA LYS A 221 18.99 2.15 19.90
C LYS A 221 18.32 2.55 21.20
N LYS A 222 18.60 3.76 21.68
CA LYS A 222 18.09 4.24 22.97
C LYS A 222 16.58 4.49 22.89
N GLU A 223 16.12 5.14 21.83
CA GLU A 223 14.70 5.39 21.61
C GLU A 223 13.90 4.07 21.46
N TRP A 224 14.48 3.09 20.74
CA TRP A 224 13.90 1.76 20.62
C TRP A 224 13.77 1.04 21.97
N GLU A 225 14.84 1.00 22.77
CA GLU A 225 14.83 0.36 24.09
C GLU A 225 13.87 1.08 25.07
N GLU A 226 13.78 2.40 25.02
CA GLU A 226 12.82 3.19 25.79
C GLU A 226 11.39 2.90 25.40
N ALA A 227 11.10 2.77 24.10
CA ALA A 227 9.78 2.41 23.58
C ALA A 227 9.37 0.99 24.01
N ILE A 228 10.25 0.01 23.94
CA ILE A 228 9.99 -1.36 24.42
C ILE A 228 9.58 -1.34 25.90
N LYS A 229 10.28 -0.56 26.73
CA LYS A 229 9.98 -0.42 28.17
C LYS A 229 8.67 0.32 28.39
N ARG A 230 8.48 1.47 27.75
CA ARG A 230 7.28 2.31 27.84
C ARG A 230 6.03 1.52 27.47
N ASP A 231 6.07 0.82 26.34
CA ASP A 231 4.93 0.07 25.80
C ASP A 231 4.81 -1.35 26.38
N THR A 232 5.76 -1.72 27.25
CA THR A 232 5.78 -3.04 27.92
C THR A 232 5.72 -4.21 26.93
N LEU A 233 6.57 -4.18 25.89
CA LEU A 233 6.62 -5.21 24.84
C LEU A 233 7.45 -6.41 25.34
N LYS A 234 6.76 -7.42 25.90
CA LYS A 234 7.40 -8.57 26.57
C LYS A 234 7.76 -9.73 25.62
N TRP A 235 7.33 -9.67 24.37
CA TRP A 235 7.71 -10.67 23.35
C TRP A 235 9.04 -10.29 22.71
N GLU A 236 9.60 -11.20 21.93
CA GLU A 236 10.90 -11.03 21.28
C GLU A 236 10.91 -9.80 20.38
N GLN A 237 11.92 -8.95 20.55
CA GLN A 237 12.09 -7.70 19.81
C GLN A 237 13.45 -7.67 19.13
N SER A 238 13.47 -7.31 17.85
CA SER A 238 14.69 -7.21 17.04
C SER A 238 14.75 -5.90 16.29
N CYS A 239 15.97 -5.37 16.12
CA CYS A 239 16.25 -4.18 15.34
C CYS A 239 17.72 -4.18 14.90
N ASP A 240 17.99 -3.87 13.63
CA ASP A 240 19.34 -3.69 13.09
C ASP A 240 19.74 -2.21 12.94
N PHE A 241 18.85 -1.30 13.34
CA PHE A 241 19.01 0.15 13.26
C PHE A 241 19.22 0.71 11.85
N SER A 242 18.80 -0.05 10.83
CA SER A 242 18.88 0.35 9.42
C SER A 242 17.62 1.06 8.92
N GLY A 243 16.60 1.20 9.73
CA GLY A 243 15.32 1.81 9.37
C GLY A 243 14.65 1.08 8.20
N TRP A 244 14.17 1.82 7.23
CA TRP A 244 13.59 1.28 5.99
C TRP A 244 14.60 0.52 5.11
N ASN A 245 15.91 0.66 5.37
CA ASN A 245 16.96 -0.06 4.61
C ASN A 245 17.24 -1.47 5.18
N THR A 246 16.57 -1.87 6.26
CA THR A 246 16.72 -3.24 6.77
C THR A 246 16.34 -4.27 5.70
N PRO A 247 17.15 -5.31 5.46
CA PRO A 247 16.87 -6.33 4.43
C PRO A 247 15.50 -6.99 4.59
N SER A 248 15.00 -7.14 5.81
CA SER A 248 13.69 -7.74 6.10
C SER A 248 12.52 -6.96 5.50
N VAL A 249 12.60 -5.63 5.39
CA VAL A 249 11.60 -4.78 4.75
C VAL A 249 11.43 -5.16 3.29
N LYS A 250 12.54 -5.19 2.55
CA LYS A 250 12.52 -5.57 1.13
C LYS A 250 12.11 -7.03 0.93
N GLN A 251 12.70 -7.95 1.69
CA GLN A 251 12.43 -9.39 1.56
C GLN A 251 10.98 -9.77 1.87
N LEU A 252 10.29 -9.01 2.72
CA LEU A 252 8.91 -9.26 3.11
C LEU A 252 7.93 -8.27 2.48
N ALA A 253 8.41 -7.43 1.56
CA ALA A 253 7.63 -6.42 0.85
C ALA A 253 6.83 -5.51 1.81
N ILE A 254 7.48 -5.03 2.89
CA ILE A 254 6.86 -4.12 3.85
C ILE A 254 6.92 -2.70 3.27
N GLN A 255 5.76 -2.06 3.12
CA GLN A 255 5.62 -0.73 2.51
C GLN A 255 5.18 0.36 3.49
N THR A 256 4.48 -0.03 4.55
CA THR A 256 3.94 0.89 5.56
C THR A 256 4.11 0.33 6.96
N LEU A 257 4.05 1.20 7.97
CA LEU A 257 3.95 0.80 9.37
C LEU A 257 2.58 1.21 9.94
N PRO A 258 2.06 0.46 10.90
CA PRO A 258 2.49 -0.89 11.27
C PRO A 258 2.11 -1.92 10.20
N ALA A 259 2.88 -3.02 10.14
CA ALA A 259 2.54 -4.16 9.30
C ALA A 259 2.65 -5.46 10.11
N ASN A 260 1.92 -6.50 9.70
CA ASN A 260 2.07 -7.81 10.31
C ASN A 260 1.97 -8.95 9.28
N ILE A 261 2.67 -10.05 9.59
CA ILE A 261 2.65 -11.28 8.80
C ILE A 261 2.46 -12.45 9.76
N LEU A 262 1.44 -13.25 9.54
CA LEU A 262 1.22 -14.50 10.28
C LEU A 262 1.80 -15.67 9.52
N LEU A 263 2.67 -16.42 10.18
CA LEU A 263 3.28 -17.65 9.67
C LEU A 263 2.70 -18.86 10.39
N ASN A 264 2.48 -19.95 9.67
CA ASN A 264 2.15 -21.21 10.28
C ASN A 264 3.42 -21.97 10.76
N PRO A 265 3.29 -23.11 11.48
CA PRO A 265 4.42 -23.87 11.98
C PRO A 265 5.39 -24.34 10.89
N SER A 266 4.95 -24.54 9.64
CA SER A 266 5.83 -24.89 8.52
C SER A 266 6.52 -23.68 7.88
N GLY A 267 6.19 -22.44 8.31
CA GLY A 267 6.76 -21.18 7.81
C GLY A 267 6.10 -20.65 6.54
N LYS A 268 4.91 -21.09 6.25
CA LYS A 268 4.10 -20.51 5.19
C LYS A 268 3.33 -19.30 5.71
N ILE A 269 3.20 -18.29 4.88
CA ILE A 269 2.42 -17.09 5.18
C ILE A 269 0.93 -17.45 5.14
N GLU A 270 0.21 -17.20 6.22
CA GLU A 270 -1.24 -17.41 6.33
C GLU A 270 -2.05 -16.10 6.36
N GLY A 271 -1.40 -14.99 6.69
CA GLY A 271 -2.04 -13.68 6.70
C GLY A 271 -1.02 -12.56 6.62
N LYS A 272 -1.44 -11.44 6.06
CA LYS A 272 -0.69 -10.17 6.01
C LYS A 272 -1.62 -9.05 6.42
N ASN A 273 -1.12 -8.09 7.18
CA ASN A 273 -1.86 -6.91 7.64
C ASN A 273 -3.22 -7.25 8.24
N MET A 274 -3.24 -8.28 9.09
CA MET A 274 -4.44 -8.78 9.74
C MET A 274 -4.94 -7.79 10.80
N SER A 275 -6.25 -7.59 10.86
CA SER A 275 -6.88 -6.84 11.94
C SER A 275 -6.83 -7.60 13.29
N GLU A 276 -7.09 -6.89 14.40
CA GLU A 276 -7.18 -7.50 15.75
C GLU A 276 -8.16 -8.68 15.75
N GLU A 277 -9.35 -8.49 15.16
CA GLU A 277 -10.40 -9.51 15.11
C GLU A 277 -9.96 -10.74 14.32
N ALA A 278 -9.25 -10.53 13.19
CA ALA A 278 -8.74 -11.62 12.36
C ALA A 278 -7.65 -12.42 13.11
N ILE A 279 -6.77 -11.74 13.83
CA ILE A 279 -5.74 -12.38 14.66
C ILE A 279 -6.41 -13.16 15.81
N GLU A 280 -7.36 -12.57 16.53
CA GLU A 280 -8.08 -13.24 17.63
C GLU A 280 -8.89 -14.45 17.15
N LYS A 281 -9.53 -14.34 15.97
CA LYS A 281 -10.22 -15.48 15.35
C LYS A 281 -9.25 -16.62 15.09
N LYS A 282 -8.08 -16.31 14.50
CA LYS A 282 -7.07 -17.32 14.19
C LYS A 282 -6.51 -17.97 15.46
N LEU A 283 -6.30 -17.20 16.53
CA LEU A 283 -5.84 -17.72 17.81
C LEU A 283 -6.78 -18.76 18.40
N LYS A 284 -8.11 -18.56 18.30
CA LYS A 284 -9.11 -19.54 18.73
C LYS A 284 -9.07 -20.85 17.92
N GLU A 285 -8.64 -20.81 16.67
CA GLU A 285 -8.48 -22.01 15.83
C GLU A 285 -7.25 -22.83 16.19
N ILE A 286 -6.25 -22.24 16.85
CA ILE A 286 -4.97 -22.89 17.18
C ILE A 286 -4.81 -23.24 18.68
N GLU A 287 -5.81 -22.90 19.50
CA GLU A 287 -5.88 -23.38 20.89
C GLU A 287 -6.16 -24.89 20.92
#